data_16b66a4c240e6f20426bef573afe9795
#
_entry.id   16b66a4c240e6f20426bef573afe9795
#
_cell.length_a   1.000
_cell.length_b   1.000
_cell.length_c   1.000
_cell.angle_alpha   90.00
_cell.angle_beta   90.00
_cell.angle_gamma   90.00
#
_symmetry.space_group_name_H-M   'P 1'
#
loop_
_entity.id
_entity.type
_entity.pdbx_description
1 polymer ?
#
loop_
_entity_poly.entity_id
_entity_poly.type
_entity_poly.pdbx_seq_one_letter_code
_entity_poly.pdbx_strand_id
1 'polypeptide(L)'
;MAIKVGISGFGRIARVVIRAAMDMPEIEIAGINVRNADLEYLVYMLKYDTTFGRFPKDLGLYDGGLIIDGKKVPVYSHTEAVDIPWKECGAEYIVEATGAYVTTEKAMDHIKAGAKKVVISAPAKDKETPTFVYGVNHEKYTPDMTVVSNASCTTNCLAPLAKVIEDNWGIKEGLMSTIHSATAKQKVVDARSMKDWRTGRSVFGNVIPSTTGAAKAVGLVIPSLKGKMTGISYRVPTADVSVVDLNVVLERPASYEKSALRLKKLLRLT
;
A
#
# COMPACT_ATOMS: atom_id res chain seq x y z
N MET A 1 23.25 11.10 -2.61
CA MET A 1 22.46 11.09 -3.86
C MET A 1 21.06 10.57 -3.52
N ALA A 2 20.01 11.21 -4.02
CA ALA A 2 18.64 10.74 -3.79
C ALA A 2 18.39 9.43 -4.56
N ILE A 3 17.54 8.59 -3.99
CA ILE A 3 17.06 7.35 -4.61
C ILE A 3 16.03 7.73 -5.69
N LYS A 4 16.29 7.35 -6.94
CA LYS A 4 15.42 7.64 -8.07
C LYS A 4 14.30 6.61 -8.18
N VAL A 5 13.06 7.08 -8.01
CA VAL A 5 11.86 6.25 -7.94
C VAL A 5 10.95 6.50 -9.15
N GLY A 6 10.61 5.44 -9.86
CA GLY A 6 9.57 5.42 -10.88
C GLY A 6 8.22 5.01 -10.27
N ILE A 7 7.14 5.65 -10.71
CA ILE A 7 5.78 5.34 -10.27
C ILE A 7 5.01 4.69 -11.40
N SER A 8 4.62 3.43 -11.23
CA SER A 8 3.74 2.72 -12.15
C SER A 8 2.29 2.83 -11.68
N GLY A 9 1.49 3.58 -12.44
CA GLY A 9 0.11 3.94 -12.11
C GLY A 9 -0.05 5.36 -11.58
N PHE A 10 -1.30 5.88 -11.58
CA PHE A 10 -1.62 7.20 -11.04
C PHE A 10 -2.95 7.18 -10.26
N GLY A 11 -3.26 6.02 -9.68
CA GLY A 11 -4.41 5.82 -8.81
C GLY A 11 -4.23 6.50 -7.45
N ARG A 12 -5.15 6.21 -6.53
CA ARG A 12 -5.11 6.78 -5.16
C ARG A 12 -3.75 6.58 -4.49
N ILE A 13 -3.24 5.35 -4.47
CA ILE A 13 -1.99 5.02 -3.79
C ILE A 13 -0.79 5.72 -4.43
N ALA A 14 -0.68 5.70 -5.76
CA ALA A 14 0.41 6.38 -6.47
C ALA A 14 0.49 7.87 -6.12
N ARG A 15 -0.65 8.58 -6.15
CA ARG A 15 -0.70 10.01 -5.81
C ARG A 15 -0.34 10.30 -4.35
N VAL A 16 -0.75 9.43 -3.43
CA VAL A 16 -0.38 9.59 -2.01
C VAL A 16 1.12 9.32 -1.80
N VAL A 17 1.69 8.34 -2.50
CA VAL A 17 3.14 8.09 -2.49
C VAL A 17 3.92 9.30 -3.02
N ILE A 18 3.47 9.92 -4.13
CA ILE A 18 4.08 11.14 -4.65
C ILE A 18 4.02 12.27 -3.60
N ARG A 19 2.87 12.44 -2.93
CA ARG A 19 2.73 13.45 -1.86
C ARG A 19 3.69 13.21 -0.70
N ALA A 20 3.78 11.97 -0.22
CA ALA A 20 4.67 11.61 0.88
C ALA A 20 6.16 11.79 0.51
N ALA A 21 6.52 11.50 -0.73
CA ALA A 21 7.90 11.66 -1.21
C ALA A 21 8.38 13.12 -1.22
N MET A 22 7.46 14.11 -1.24
CA MET A 22 7.85 15.54 -1.22
C MET A 22 8.52 15.97 0.08
N ASP A 23 8.28 15.27 1.16
CA ASP A 23 8.86 15.54 2.48
C ASP A 23 10.09 14.66 2.77
N MET A 24 10.54 13.86 1.79
CA MET A 24 11.66 12.92 1.88
C MET A 24 12.78 13.33 0.92
N PRO A 25 13.78 14.10 1.36
CA PRO A 25 14.85 14.61 0.48
C PRO A 25 15.73 13.49 -0.11
N GLU A 26 15.72 12.31 0.50
CA GLU A 26 16.39 11.11 0.01
C GLU A 26 15.67 10.41 -1.16
N ILE A 27 14.44 10.81 -1.50
CA ILE A 27 13.63 10.24 -2.58
C ILE A 27 13.42 11.28 -3.69
N GLU A 28 13.63 10.86 -4.93
CA GLU A 28 13.35 11.64 -6.13
C GLU A 28 12.40 10.87 -7.03
N ILE A 29 11.26 11.48 -7.39
CA ILE A 29 10.36 10.92 -8.40
C ILE A 29 10.97 11.17 -9.78
N ALA A 30 11.50 10.11 -10.39
CA ALA A 30 12.25 10.18 -11.66
C ALA A 30 11.36 10.03 -12.90
N GLY A 31 10.20 9.39 -12.77
CA GLY A 31 9.26 9.20 -13.87
C GLY A 31 7.95 8.58 -13.42
N ILE A 32 6.91 8.75 -14.22
CA ILE A 32 5.56 8.22 -13.96
C ILE A 32 5.09 7.52 -15.23
N ASN A 33 4.49 6.33 -15.09
CA ASN A 33 3.78 5.68 -16.19
C ASN A 33 2.31 5.54 -15.86
N VAL A 34 1.45 6.00 -16.76
CA VAL A 34 -0.01 5.84 -16.63
C VAL A 34 -0.63 5.66 -18.02
N ARG A 35 -1.44 4.63 -18.18
CA ARG A 35 -2.14 4.40 -19.45
C ARG A 35 -3.07 5.55 -19.81
N ASN A 36 -3.08 5.96 -21.08
CA ASN A 36 -3.90 7.07 -21.58
C ASN A 36 -3.64 8.37 -20.80
N ALA A 37 -2.37 8.78 -20.70
CA ALA A 37 -1.96 9.97 -19.98
C ALA A 37 -2.55 11.23 -20.61
N ASP A 38 -3.32 11.97 -19.84
CA ASP A 38 -3.71 13.35 -20.08
C ASP A 38 -2.99 14.21 -19.04
N LEU A 39 -1.98 14.95 -19.44
CA LEU A 39 -1.09 15.66 -18.53
C LEU A 39 -1.82 16.72 -17.71
N GLU A 40 -2.76 17.46 -18.29
CA GLU A 40 -3.56 18.46 -17.58
C GLU A 40 -4.43 17.80 -16.51
N TYR A 41 -5.05 16.68 -16.85
CA TYR A 41 -5.85 15.91 -15.91
C TYR A 41 -4.99 15.31 -14.78
N LEU A 42 -3.76 14.85 -15.06
CA LEU A 42 -2.84 14.37 -14.02
C LEU A 42 -2.45 15.49 -13.05
N VAL A 43 -2.15 16.69 -13.54
CA VAL A 43 -1.91 17.88 -12.70
C VAL A 43 -3.13 18.17 -11.83
N TYR A 44 -4.33 18.20 -12.42
CA TYR A 44 -5.56 18.40 -11.67
C TYR A 44 -5.74 17.37 -10.55
N MET A 45 -5.58 16.08 -10.85
CA MET A 45 -5.75 14.98 -9.90
C MET A 45 -4.69 14.96 -8.81
N LEU A 46 -3.48 15.45 -9.05
CA LEU A 46 -2.45 15.59 -8.03
C LEU A 46 -2.68 16.83 -7.18
N LYS A 47 -3.10 17.93 -7.83
CA LYS A 47 -3.32 19.23 -7.18
C LYS A 47 -4.44 19.21 -6.17
N TYR A 48 -5.56 18.55 -6.50
CA TYR A 48 -6.76 18.56 -5.67
C TYR A 48 -7.06 17.17 -5.16
N ASP A 49 -7.15 17.03 -3.86
CA ASP A 49 -7.50 15.79 -3.19
C ASP A 49 -8.52 16.07 -2.09
N THR A 50 -9.63 15.32 -2.10
CA THR A 50 -10.73 15.53 -1.14
C THR A 50 -10.31 15.28 0.30
N THR A 51 -9.39 14.35 0.53
CA THR A 51 -8.92 13.96 1.87
C THR A 51 -7.69 14.75 2.30
N PHE A 52 -6.67 14.84 1.42
CA PHE A 52 -5.39 15.48 1.70
C PHE A 52 -5.33 16.95 1.30
N GLY A 53 -6.42 17.47 0.73
CA GLY A 53 -6.47 18.85 0.32
C GLY A 53 -5.56 19.18 -0.87
N ARG A 54 -5.21 20.45 -0.99
CA ARG A 54 -4.37 20.94 -2.07
C ARG A 54 -2.94 20.39 -1.95
N PHE A 55 -2.33 20.07 -3.09
CA PHE A 55 -0.92 19.67 -3.13
C PHE A 55 -0.04 20.81 -2.60
N PRO A 56 0.89 20.55 -1.68
CA PRO A 56 1.60 21.61 -0.96
C PRO A 56 2.75 22.26 -1.74
N LYS A 57 3.08 21.73 -2.92
CA LYS A 57 4.17 22.20 -3.77
C LYS A 57 3.66 22.68 -5.12
N ASP A 58 4.50 23.40 -5.85
CA ASP A 58 4.18 23.88 -7.18
C ASP A 58 4.03 22.73 -8.18
N LEU A 59 3.02 22.83 -9.03
CA LEU A 59 2.74 21.89 -10.11
C LEU A 59 2.61 22.64 -11.43
N GLY A 60 3.21 22.07 -12.45
CA GLY A 60 3.14 22.60 -13.81
C GLY A 60 3.27 21.50 -14.86
N LEU A 61 3.34 21.93 -16.10
CA LEU A 61 3.47 21.07 -17.27
C LEU A 61 4.73 21.46 -18.06
N TYR A 62 5.29 20.48 -18.74
CA TYR A 62 6.22 20.68 -19.84
C TYR A 62 5.90 19.64 -20.94
N ASP A 63 6.45 19.81 -22.11
CA ASP A 63 6.27 18.85 -23.20
C ASP A 63 6.87 17.47 -22.82
N GLY A 64 5.98 16.50 -22.63
CA GLY A 64 6.31 15.13 -22.21
C GLY A 64 6.20 14.82 -20.71
N GLY A 65 5.69 15.75 -19.85
CA GLY A 65 5.53 15.41 -18.44
C GLY A 65 5.06 16.52 -17.51
N LEU A 66 5.25 16.27 -16.23
CA LEU A 66 4.87 17.18 -15.15
C LEU A 66 6.08 17.94 -14.61
N ILE A 67 5.83 19.13 -14.10
CA ILE A 67 6.78 19.85 -13.22
C ILE A 67 6.24 19.69 -11.79
N ILE A 68 7.02 19.08 -10.91
CA ILE A 68 6.67 18.87 -9.50
C ILE A 68 7.76 19.54 -8.65
N ASP A 69 7.41 20.57 -7.88
CA ASP A 69 8.35 21.32 -7.06
C ASP A 69 9.61 21.79 -7.86
N GLY A 70 9.36 22.35 -9.05
CA GLY A 70 10.40 22.82 -9.98
C GLY A 70 11.15 21.74 -10.75
N LYS A 71 10.95 20.45 -10.47
CA LYS A 71 11.61 19.33 -11.15
C LYS A 71 10.76 18.77 -12.29
N LYS A 72 11.39 18.53 -13.44
CA LYS A 72 10.75 17.85 -14.58
C LYS A 72 10.65 16.35 -14.32
N VAL A 73 9.43 15.81 -14.37
CA VAL A 73 9.12 14.39 -14.19
C VAL A 73 8.46 13.90 -15.47
N PRO A 74 9.14 13.07 -16.29
CA PRO A 74 8.57 12.54 -17.52
C PRO A 74 7.38 11.62 -17.20
N VAL A 75 6.36 11.72 -18.08
CA VAL A 75 5.17 10.87 -18.00
C VAL A 75 5.11 9.98 -19.24
N TYR A 76 5.13 8.71 -19.01
CA TYR A 76 5.01 7.68 -20.05
C TYR A 76 3.58 7.14 -20.10
N SER A 77 3.20 6.59 -21.27
CA SER A 77 1.85 6.06 -21.49
C SER A 77 1.89 4.66 -22.10
N HIS A 78 2.66 3.76 -21.48
CA HIS A 78 2.76 2.38 -21.92
C HIS A 78 1.76 1.48 -21.21
N THR A 79 1.22 0.49 -21.94
CA THR A 79 0.30 -0.52 -21.42
C THR A 79 1.08 -1.64 -20.71
N GLU A 80 2.14 -2.11 -21.36
CA GLU A 80 2.96 -3.19 -20.83
C GLU A 80 4.17 -2.62 -20.07
N ALA A 81 4.47 -3.22 -18.91
CA ALA A 81 5.53 -2.73 -18.03
C ALA A 81 6.93 -2.85 -18.66
N VAL A 82 7.12 -3.84 -19.52
CA VAL A 82 8.39 -4.06 -20.21
C VAL A 82 8.77 -2.95 -21.20
N ASP A 83 7.78 -2.20 -21.68
CA ASP A 83 7.95 -1.12 -22.66
C ASP A 83 8.20 0.24 -21.99
N ILE A 84 8.10 0.32 -20.66
CA ILE A 84 8.28 1.60 -19.95
C ILE A 84 9.78 1.93 -19.88
N PRO A 85 10.23 3.08 -20.39
CA PRO A 85 11.65 3.39 -20.48
C PRO A 85 12.25 3.87 -19.15
N TRP A 86 12.19 3.05 -18.09
CA TRP A 86 12.70 3.40 -16.76
C TRP A 86 14.17 3.78 -16.76
N LYS A 87 14.95 3.16 -17.65
CA LYS A 87 16.37 3.45 -17.81
C LYS A 87 16.62 4.88 -18.29
N GLU A 88 15.76 5.43 -19.15
CA GLU A 88 15.92 6.77 -19.72
C GLU A 88 15.72 7.86 -18.65
N CYS A 89 14.76 7.70 -17.77
CA CYS A 89 14.56 8.63 -16.64
C CYS A 89 15.46 8.31 -15.44
N GLY A 90 16.21 7.23 -15.51
CA GLY A 90 17.12 6.79 -14.45
C GLY A 90 16.41 6.25 -13.20
N ALA A 91 15.13 5.82 -13.31
CA ALA A 91 14.40 5.22 -12.21
C ALA A 91 15.03 3.85 -11.84
N GLU A 92 15.51 3.74 -10.62
CA GLU A 92 16.12 2.52 -10.11
C GLU A 92 15.14 1.64 -9.33
N TYR A 93 14.23 2.27 -8.60
CA TYR A 93 13.21 1.62 -7.79
C TYR A 93 11.83 1.95 -8.37
N ILE A 94 10.99 0.94 -8.56
CA ILE A 94 9.63 1.15 -9.06
C ILE A 94 8.62 0.90 -7.95
N VAL A 95 7.76 1.86 -7.70
CA VAL A 95 6.53 1.65 -6.92
C VAL A 95 5.44 1.20 -7.88
N GLU A 96 5.11 -0.08 -7.83
CA GLU A 96 4.02 -0.67 -8.60
C GLU A 96 2.68 -0.42 -7.90
N ALA A 97 1.89 0.49 -8.42
CA ALA A 97 0.63 0.94 -7.84
C ALA A 97 -0.57 0.82 -8.81
N THR A 98 -0.44 0.04 -9.87
CA THR A 98 -1.55 -0.25 -10.81
C THR A 98 -2.47 -1.35 -10.31
N GLY A 99 -1.94 -2.29 -9.49
CA GLY A 99 -2.62 -3.52 -9.10
C GLY A 99 -2.67 -4.59 -10.19
N ALA A 100 -1.98 -4.41 -11.32
CA ALA A 100 -1.87 -5.38 -12.41
C ALA A 100 -0.67 -6.33 -12.23
N TYR A 101 0.46 -5.81 -11.76
CA TYR A 101 1.73 -6.53 -11.63
C TYR A 101 1.96 -6.93 -10.15
N VAL A 102 1.08 -7.78 -9.64
CA VAL A 102 1.06 -8.18 -8.21
C VAL A 102 1.63 -9.58 -7.94
N THR A 103 2.49 -10.06 -8.83
CA THR A 103 3.29 -11.29 -8.70
C THR A 103 4.72 -10.99 -9.07
N THR A 104 5.69 -11.75 -8.53
CA THR A 104 7.11 -11.62 -8.92
C THR A 104 7.27 -11.75 -10.42
N GLU A 105 6.66 -12.77 -11.04
CA GLU A 105 6.74 -13.02 -12.48
C GLU A 105 6.36 -11.77 -13.31
N LYS A 106 5.20 -11.16 -13.01
CA LYS A 106 4.73 -9.97 -13.73
C LYS A 106 5.57 -8.73 -13.41
N ALA A 107 5.90 -8.53 -12.13
CA ALA A 107 6.68 -7.36 -11.71
C ALA A 107 8.11 -7.36 -12.27
N MET A 108 8.65 -8.54 -12.62
CA MET A 108 9.93 -8.64 -13.32
C MET A 108 9.97 -7.94 -14.68
N ASP A 109 8.82 -7.60 -15.27
CA ASP A 109 8.77 -6.81 -16.50
C ASP A 109 9.32 -5.39 -16.30
N HIS A 110 9.15 -4.81 -15.12
CA HIS A 110 9.80 -3.55 -14.76
C HIS A 110 11.33 -3.69 -14.67
N ILE A 111 11.83 -4.84 -14.22
CA ILE A 111 13.27 -5.12 -14.19
C ILE A 111 13.84 -5.25 -15.62
N LYS A 112 13.11 -5.96 -16.50
CA LYS A 112 13.46 -6.04 -17.93
C LYS A 112 13.47 -4.66 -18.59
N ALA A 113 12.59 -3.76 -18.15
CA ALA A 113 12.49 -2.36 -18.58
C ALA A 113 13.62 -1.45 -18.02
N GLY A 114 14.53 -2.01 -17.20
CA GLY A 114 15.74 -1.32 -16.74
C GLY A 114 15.72 -0.87 -15.28
N ALA A 115 14.67 -1.14 -14.52
CA ALA A 115 14.66 -0.92 -13.08
C ALA A 115 15.56 -1.93 -12.35
N LYS A 116 16.00 -1.58 -11.13
CA LYS A 116 16.78 -2.46 -10.25
C LYS A 116 15.90 -3.21 -9.27
N LYS A 117 14.84 -2.57 -8.78
CA LYS A 117 13.95 -3.08 -7.71
C LYS A 117 12.50 -2.69 -7.97
N VAL A 118 11.58 -3.53 -7.52
CA VAL A 118 10.14 -3.26 -7.56
C VAL A 118 9.52 -3.44 -6.18
N VAL A 119 8.79 -2.43 -5.73
CA VAL A 119 7.96 -2.50 -4.53
C VAL A 119 6.49 -2.51 -4.96
N ILE A 120 5.84 -3.64 -4.78
CA ILE A 120 4.40 -3.79 -5.04
C ILE A 120 3.63 -3.16 -3.88
N SER A 121 2.81 -2.14 -4.14
CA SER A 121 2.02 -1.42 -3.13
C SER A 121 0.74 -2.15 -2.71
N ALA A 122 0.66 -3.45 -2.95
CA ALA A 122 -0.50 -4.31 -2.68
C ALA A 122 -0.03 -5.70 -2.21
N PRO A 123 -0.91 -6.51 -1.60
CA PRO A 123 -0.58 -7.90 -1.31
C PRO A 123 -0.21 -8.66 -2.58
N ALA A 124 0.90 -9.36 -2.56
CA ALA A 124 1.27 -10.27 -3.64
C ALA A 124 0.25 -11.39 -3.79
N LYS A 125 0.06 -11.87 -5.02
CA LYS A 125 -0.87 -12.96 -5.34
C LYS A 125 -0.18 -14.30 -5.57
N ASP A 126 1.13 -14.33 -5.51
CA ASP A 126 1.96 -15.53 -5.53
C ASP A 126 2.52 -15.81 -4.13
N LYS A 127 3.33 -16.87 -4.02
CA LYS A 127 4.02 -17.26 -2.78
C LYS A 127 5.50 -16.88 -2.80
N GLU A 128 6.02 -16.54 -3.96
CA GLU A 128 7.42 -16.27 -4.23
C GLU A 128 7.79 -14.84 -3.82
N THR A 129 6.85 -13.90 -3.92
CA THR A 129 7.09 -12.50 -3.59
C THR A 129 7.24 -12.29 -2.08
N PRO A 130 8.44 -11.93 -1.58
CA PRO A 130 8.64 -11.60 -0.18
C PRO A 130 7.74 -10.43 0.22
N THR A 131 7.10 -10.56 1.38
CA THR A 131 6.18 -9.55 1.90
C THR A 131 6.75 -8.92 3.16
N PHE A 132 6.77 -7.59 3.19
CA PHE A 132 7.33 -6.82 4.30
C PHE A 132 6.30 -5.86 4.90
N VAL A 133 6.42 -5.69 6.21
CA VAL A 133 5.82 -4.60 6.98
C VAL A 133 6.94 -3.91 7.75
N TYR A 134 7.08 -2.60 7.57
CA TYR A 134 8.09 -1.83 8.27
C TYR A 134 7.89 -1.92 9.79
N GLY A 135 9.00 -2.03 10.54
CA GLY A 135 8.95 -2.24 11.99
C GLY A 135 8.61 -3.67 12.44
N VAL A 136 8.26 -4.58 11.50
CA VAL A 136 7.92 -5.97 11.83
C VAL A 136 8.97 -6.95 11.33
N ASN A 137 9.24 -6.96 10.02
CA ASN A 137 10.17 -7.90 9.40
C ASN A 137 11.05 -7.26 8.33
N HIS A 138 11.12 -5.94 8.24
CA HIS A 138 11.91 -5.22 7.22
C HIS A 138 13.40 -5.50 7.31
N GLU A 139 13.91 -5.85 8.50
CA GLU A 139 15.32 -6.26 8.71
C GLU A 139 15.69 -7.56 7.98
N LYS A 140 14.68 -8.33 7.53
CA LYS A 140 14.89 -9.54 6.72
C LYS A 140 15.08 -9.26 5.23
N TYR A 141 14.97 -8.00 4.82
CA TYR A 141 15.26 -7.61 3.45
C TYR A 141 16.74 -7.79 3.13
N THR A 142 17.03 -8.40 2.00
CA THR A 142 18.39 -8.58 1.50
C THR A 142 18.53 -7.99 0.09
N PRO A 143 19.73 -7.49 -0.28
CA PRO A 143 19.93 -6.80 -1.56
C PRO A 143 19.66 -7.65 -2.82
N ASP A 144 19.63 -8.97 -2.73
CA ASP A 144 19.28 -9.87 -3.82
C ASP A 144 17.76 -9.92 -4.11
N MET A 145 16.93 -9.51 -3.16
CA MET A 145 15.49 -9.41 -3.38
C MET A 145 15.16 -8.29 -4.36
N THR A 146 14.73 -8.64 -5.56
CA THR A 146 14.43 -7.67 -6.63
C THR A 146 13.01 -7.19 -6.64
N VAL A 147 12.06 -8.06 -6.28
CA VAL A 147 10.63 -7.73 -6.18
C VAL A 147 10.15 -8.03 -4.78
N VAL A 148 9.52 -7.06 -4.14
CA VAL A 148 8.95 -7.20 -2.80
C VAL A 148 7.55 -6.61 -2.74
N SER A 149 6.73 -7.09 -1.80
CA SER A 149 5.40 -6.55 -1.52
C SER A 149 5.39 -5.80 -0.19
N ASN A 150 4.78 -4.63 -0.17
CA ASN A 150 4.51 -3.88 1.07
C ASN A 150 3.17 -4.28 1.73
N ALA A 151 2.66 -5.48 1.46
CA ALA A 151 1.42 -6.00 2.02
C ALA A 151 0.18 -5.12 1.73
N SER A 152 -0.82 -5.14 2.60
CA SER A 152 -2.01 -4.30 2.55
C SER A 152 -2.02 -3.24 3.66
N CYS A 153 -2.85 -2.22 3.52
CA CYS A 153 -3.09 -1.21 4.57
C CYS A 153 -3.49 -1.87 5.90
N THR A 154 -4.43 -2.82 5.87
CA THR A 154 -4.86 -3.54 7.07
C THR A 154 -3.75 -4.39 7.66
N THR A 155 -2.91 -5.04 6.84
CA THR A 155 -1.75 -5.80 7.33
C THR A 155 -0.71 -4.89 7.97
N ASN A 156 -0.46 -3.71 7.39
CA ASN A 156 0.45 -2.70 7.96
C ASN A 156 -0.04 -2.15 9.30
N CYS A 157 -1.35 -2.07 9.52
CA CYS A 157 -1.94 -1.70 10.81
C CYS A 157 -1.86 -2.86 11.83
N LEU A 158 -2.25 -4.07 11.41
CA LEU A 158 -2.42 -5.23 12.29
C LEU A 158 -1.08 -5.83 12.73
N ALA A 159 -0.11 -5.95 11.82
CA ALA A 159 1.11 -6.69 12.09
C ALA A 159 1.99 -6.05 13.19
N PRO A 160 2.21 -4.72 13.26
CA PRO A 160 2.92 -4.11 14.37
C PRO A 160 2.23 -4.32 15.72
N LEU A 161 0.90 -4.20 15.76
CA LEU A 161 0.10 -4.47 16.95
C LEU A 161 0.23 -5.93 17.41
N ALA A 162 0.04 -6.87 16.47
CA ALA A 162 0.14 -8.31 16.74
C ALA A 162 1.57 -8.69 17.17
N LYS A 163 2.62 -8.07 16.58
CA LYS A 163 4.01 -8.31 16.96
C LYS A 163 4.29 -7.94 18.41
N VAL A 164 3.82 -6.78 18.86
CA VAL A 164 4.00 -6.36 20.28
C VAL A 164 3.33 -7.36 21.21
N ILE A 165 2.14 -7.83 20.87
CA ILE A 165 1.40 -8.79 21.70
C ILE A 165 2.08 -10.16 21.69
N GLU A 166 2.45 -10.65 20.52
CA GLU A 166 3.12 -11.96 20.35
C GLU A 166 4.47 -11.99 21.09
N ASP A 167 5.32 -11.00 20.91
CA ASP A 167 6.65 -10.93 21.52
C ASP A 167 6.60 -10.89 23.05
N ASN A 168 5.57 -10.26 23.63
CA ASN A 168 5.48 -10.08 25.08
C ASN A 168 4.65 -11.15 25.80
N TRP A 169 3.58 -11.66 25.18
CA TRP A 169 2.63 -12.57 25.85
C TRP A 169 2.31 -13.84 25.09
N GLY A 170 2.62 -13.89 23.81
CA GLY A 170 2.22 -14.95 22.90
C GLY A 170 0.72 -14.89 22.55
N ILE A 171 0.38 -15.22 21.32
CA ILE A 171 -1.01 -15.33 20.85
C ILE A 171 -1.32 -16.78 20.55
N LYS A 172 -2.34 -17.35 21.23
CA LYS A 172 -2.89 -18.68 20.92
C LYS A 172 -3.78 -18.61 19.68
N GLU A 173 -4.70 -17.66 19.68
CA GLU A 173 -5.64 -17.42 18.58
C GLU A 173 -6.09 -15.96 18.59
N GLY A 174 -6.50 -15.44 17.42
CA GLY A 174 -6.98 -14.09 17.30
C GLY A 174 -8.03 -13.90 16.22
N LEU A 175 -8.98 -13.01 16.51
CA LEU A 175 -10.00 -12.52 15.59
C LEU A 175 -9.77 -11.03 15.35
N MET A 176 -9.64 -10.66 14.08
CA MET A 176 -9.53 -9.26 13.66
C MET A 176 -10.78 -8.82 12.93
N SER A 177 -11.36 -7.72 13.36
CA SER A 177 -12.37 -6.98 12.60
C SER A 177 -11.77 -5.68 12.09
N THR A 178 -11.91 -5.39 10.79
CA THR A 178 -11.53 -4.07 10.29
C THR A 178 -12.75 -3.29 9.83
N ILE A 179 -12.97 -2.15 10.47
CA ILE A 179 -13.95 -1.13 10.09
C ILE A 179 -13.24 -0.24 9.07
N HIS A 180 -13.50 -0.49 7.80
CA HIS A 180 -12.63 -0.01 6.72
C HIS A 180 -13.34 1.04 5.87
N SER A 181 -12.62 2.12 5.58
CA SER A 181 -13.09 3.17 4.68
C SER A 181 -13.47 2.62 3.30
N ALA A 182 -14.31 3.36 2.60
CA ALA A 182 -14.66 3.08 1.21
C ALA A 182 -13.42 3.13 0.30
N THR A 183 -13.39 2.26 -0.68
CA THR A 183 -12.35 2.25 -1.72
C THR A 183 -13.01 2.27 -3.09
N ALA A 184 -12.22 2.43 -4.15
CA ALA A 184 -12.72 2.40 -5.53
C ALA A 184 -13.49 1.11 -5.91
N LYS A 185 -13.42 0.08 -5.07
CA LYS A 185 -14.20 -1.16 -5.22
C LYS A 185 -15.69 -0.96 -4.89
N GLN A 186 -15.98 -0.16 -3.87
CA GLN A 186 -17.35 0.11 -3.46
C GLN A 186 -18.07 0.97 -4.50
N LYS A 187 -19.38 0.80 -4.60
CA LYS A 187 -20.21 1.56 -5.53
C LYS A 187 -20.81 2.77 -4.84
N VAL A 188 -21.02 3.86 -5.59
CA VAL A 188 -21.73 5.05 -5.11
C VAL A 188 -23.22 4.74 -5.00
N VAL A 189 -23.80 4.07 -6.01
CA VAL A 189 -25.16 3.53 -6.04
C VAL A 189 -25.08 2.02 -6.29
N ASP A 190 -26.15 1.28 -5.99
CA ASP A 190 -26.18 -0.16 -6.23
C ASP A 190 -25.82 -0.49 -7.68
N ALA A 191 -24.83 -1.35 -7.90
CA ALA A 191 -24.36 -1.71 -9.21
C ALA A 191 -23.78 -3.14 -9.26
N ARG A 192 -23.62 -3.65 -10.45
CA ARG A 192 -23.17 -5.03 -10.68
C ARG A 192 -21.79 -5.29 -10.06
N SER A 193 -21.70 -6.38 -9.29
CA SER A 193 -20.44 -6.96 -8.78
C SER A 193 -20.53 -8.48 -8.82
N MET A 194 -19.86 -9.11 -9.77
CA MET A 194 -20.01 -10.56 -10.04
C MET A 194 -19.23 -11.44 -9.07
N LYS A 195 -18.10 -10.95 -8.54
CA LYS A 195 -17.22 -11.73 -7.63
C LYS A 195 -17.73 -11.77 -6.20
N ASP A 196 -18.27 -10.67 -5.72
CA ASP A 196 -18.86 -10.53 -4.39
C ASP A 196 -20.04 -9.56 -4.50
N TRP A 197 -21.25 -10.08 -4.45
CA TRP A 197 -22.48 -9.31 -4.64
C TRP A 197 -22.63 -8.18 -3.63
N ARG A 198 -22.16 -8.39 -2.40
CA ARG A 198 -22.20 -7.35 -1.34
C ARG A 198 -21.38 -6.13 -1.74
N THR A 199 -20.27 -6.32 -2.44
CA THR A 199 -19.44 -5.20 -2.95
C THR A 199 -20.17 -4.33 -3.98
N GLY A 200 -21.24 -4.84 -4.58
CA GLY A 200 -22.12 -4.09 -5.50
C GLY A 200 -23.09 -3.15 -4.82
N ARG A 201 -23.23 -3.23 -3.51
CA ARG A 201 -24.13 -2.31 -2.77
C ARG A 201 -23.50 -0.92 -2.65
N SER A 202 -24.37 0.10 -2.60
CA SER A 202 -23.95 1.47 -2.34
C SER A 202 -23.20 1.56 -1.00
N VAL A 203 -22.07 2.25 -0.99
CA VAL A 203 -21.32 2.48 0.24
C VAL A 203 -22.04 3.47 1.15
N PHE A 204 -22.77 4.41 0.58
CA PHE A 204 -23.55 5.37 1.35
C PHE A 204 -24.77 4.69 2.00
N GLY A 205 -24.89 4.86 3.32
CA GLY A 205 -25.98 4.28 4.09
C GLY A 205 -25.87 2.79 4.40
N ASN A 206 -24.74 2.13 4.07
CA ASN A 206 -24.54 0.71 4.34
C ASN A 206 -23.24 0.44 5.14
N VAL A 207 -23.31 -0.61 5.96
CA VAL A 207 -22.12 -1.32 6.46
C VAL A 207 -22.01 -2.62 5.68
N ILE A 208 -20.99 -2.74 4.83
CA ILE A 208 -20.87 -3.84 3.87
C ILE A 208 -19.86 -4.88 4.38
N PRO A 209 -20.27 -6.08 4.81
CA PRO A 209 -19.35 -7.15 5.16
C PRO A 209 -18.54 -7.60 3.94
N SER A 210 -17.25 -7.79 4.12
CA SER A 210 -16.32 -8.23 3.07
C SER A 210 -15.29 -9.18 3.64
N THR A 211 -14.77 -10.08 2.83
CA THR A 211 -13.62 -10.90 3.20
C THR A 211 -12.36 -10.07 3.24
N THR A 212 -11.42 -10.46 4.10
CA THR A 212 -10.08 -9.87 4.15
C THR A 212 -9.02 -10.96 4.24
N GLY A 213 -7.95 -10.79 3.48
CA GLY A 213 -6.76 -11.64 3.59
C GLY A 213 -5.75 -11.16 4.64
N ALA A 214 -6.00 -10.01 5.27
CA ALA A 214 -5.02 -9.36 6.14
C ALA A 214 -4.62 -10.19 7.36
N ALA A 215 -5.58 -10.86 8.01
CA ALA A 215 -5.29 -11.75 9.15
C ALA A 215 -4.39 -12.93 8.76
N LYS A 216 -4.60 -13.51 7.56
CA LYS A 216 -3.72 -14.56 7.03
C LYS A 216 -2.35 -14.00 6.61
N ALA A 217 -2.32 -12.79 6.07
CA ALA A 217 -1.09 -12.13 5.65
C ALA A 217 -0.15 -11.79 6.81
N VAL A 218 -0.69 -11.58 8.03
CA VAL A 218 0.14 -11.43 9.24
C VAL A 218 1.05 -12.64 9.45
N GLY A 219 0.57 -13.85 9.16
CA GLY A 219 1.39 -15.06 9.24
C GLY A 219 2.54 -15.16 8.23
N LEU A 220 2.58 -14.27 7.19
CA LEU A 220 3.71 -14.15 6.26
C LEU A 220 4.84 -13.31 6.87
N VAL A 221 4.49 -12.28 7.64
CA VAL A 221 5.45 -11.34 8.24
C VAL A 221 5.81 -11.71 9.68
N ILE A 222 4.92 -12.44 10.40
CA ILE A 222 5.13 -13.01 11.73
C ILE A 222 4.82 -14.51 11.66
N PRO A 223 5.80 -15.36 11.31
CA PRO A 223 5.56 -16.78 11.04
C PRO A 223 4.93 -17.58 12.21
N SER A 224 5.19 -17.19 13.47
CA SER A 224 4.59 -17.79 14.66
C SER A 224 3.07 -17.64 14.72
N LEU A 225 2.49 -16.68 14.01
CA LEU A 225 1.05 -16.42 13.92
C LEU A 225 0.36 -17.14 12.74
N LYS A 226 1.11 -17.93 11.96
CA LYS A 226 0.52 -18.66 10.83
C LYS A 226 -0.55 -19.64 11.32
N GLY A 227 -1.78 -19.46 10.81
CA GLY A 227 -2.94 -20.27 11.17
C GLY A 227 -3.65 -19.88 12.46
N LYS A 228 -3.08 -19.00 13.28
CA LYS A 228 -3.67 -18.55 14.54
C LYS A 228 -4.65 -17.37 14.39
N MET A 229 -4.64 -16.70 13.23
CA MET A 229 -5.40 -15.47 13.00
C MET A 229 -6.49 -15.64 11.96
N THR A 230 -7.69 -15.12 12.25
CA THR A 230 -8.77 -14.97 11.29
C THR A 230 -9.30 -13.54 11.30
N GLY A 231 -10.14 -13.18 10.32
CA GLY A 231 -10.68 -11.83 10.30
C GLY A 231 -11.77 -11.57 9.29
N ILE A 232 -12.50 -10.48 9.54
CA ILE A 232 -13.57 -9.96 8.70
C ILE A 232 -13.35 -8.46 8.46
N SER A 233 -13.88 -7.95 7.35
CA SER A 233 -13.86 -6.52 7.01
C SER A 233 -15.28 -6.00 6.88
N TYR A 234 -15.53 -4.82 7.43
CA TYR A 234 -16.76 -4.07 7.24
C TYR A 234 -16.43 -2.76 6.51
N ARG A 235 -16.96 -2.59 5.30
CA ARG A 235 -16.83 -1.32 4.55
C ARG A 235 -17.87 -0.35 5.03
N VAL A 236 -17.43 0.85 5.42
CA VAL A 236 -18.25 1.91 5.97
C VAL A 236 -18.15 3.18 5.13
N PRO A 237 -19.15 4.09 5.18
CA PRO A 237 -19.21 5.29 4.35
C PRO A 237 -18.28 6.42 4.86
N THR A 238 -17.01 6.11 5.02
CA THR A 238 -15.95 7.08 5.34
C THR A 238 -14.98 7.21 4.17
N ALA A 239 -14.52 8.41 3.91
CA ALA A 239 -13.63 8.70 2.80
C ALA A 239 -12.21 8.17 3.04
N ASP A 240 -11.77 8.20 4.28
CA ASP A 240 -10.44 7.79 4.72
C ASP A 240 -10.48 7.33 6.18
N VAL A 241 -9.34 6.77 6.63
CA VAL A 241 -9.12 6.18 7.95
C VAL A 241 -9.93 4.90 8.19
N SER A 242 -9.23 3.85 8.54
CA SER A 242 -9.80 2.56 8.93
C SER A 242 -9.34 2.19 10.33
N VAL A 243 -10.13 1.39 11.02
CA VAL A 243 -9.82 0.89 12.36
C VAL A 243 -9.66 -0.61 12.31
N VAL A 244 -8.69 -1.13 13.05
CA VAL A 244 -8.56 -2.57 13.35
C VAL A 244 -8.96 -2.79 14.80
N ASP A 245 -9.92 -3.66 15.01
CA ASP A 245 -10.27 -4.24 16.30
C ASP A 245 -9.70 -5.65 16.36
N LEU A 246 -8.81 -5.89 17.33
CA LEU A 246 -8.10 -7.15 17.50
C LEU A 246 -8.44 -7.78 18.84
N ASN A 247 -9.09 -8.93 18.79
CA ASN A 247 -9.38 -9.78 19.94
C ASN A 247 -8.45 -10.98 19.93
N VAL A 248 -7.74 -11.24 21.03
CA VAL A 248 -6.77 -12.32 21.13
C VAL A 248 -6.91 -13.11 22.42
N VAL A 249 -6.64 -14.40 22.33
CA VAL A 249 -6.38 -15.27 23.49
C VAL A 249 -4.87 -15.36 23.66
N LEU A 250 -4.37 -14.92 24.81
CA LEU A 250 -2.94 -14.88 25.12
C LEU A 250 -2.45 -16.23 25.68
N GLU A 251 -1.18 -16.55 25.46
CA GLU A 251 -0.51 -17.67 26.09
C GLU A 251 -0.16 -17.36 27.55
N ARG A 252 0.23 -16.13 27.84
CA ARG A 252 0.55 -15.62 29.18
C ARG A 252 -0.36 -14.43 29.52
N PRO A 253 -0.88 -14.35 30.76
CA PRO A 253 -1.77 -13.24 31.14
C PRO A 253 -1.04 -11.90 31.05
N ALA A 254 -1.78 -10.87 30.66
CA ALA A 254 -1.33 -9.48 30.61
C ALA A 254 -2.28 -8.58 31.42
N SER A 255 -1.72 -7.60 32.16
CA SER A 255 -2.55 -6.52 32.69
C SER A 255 -2.71 -5.41 31.65
N TYR A 256 -3.80 -4.64 31.77
CA TYR A 256 -4.07 -3.50 30.89
C TYR A 256 -2.90 -2.50 30.89
N GLU A 257 -2.37 -2.15 32.08
CA GLU A 257 -1.29 -1.16 32.23
C GLU A 257 -0.03 -1.60 31.52
N LYS A 258 0.36 -2.88 31.62
CA LYS A 258 1.53 -3.44 30.93
C LYS A 258 1.34 -3.41 29.44
N SER A 259 0.14 -3.79 28.94
CA SER A 259 -0.19 -3.80 27.53
C SER A 259 -0.17 -2.38 26.95
N ALA A 260 -0.83 -1.43 27.62
CA ALA A 260 -0.87 -0.03 27.19
C ALA A 260 0.54 0.60 27.16
N LEU A 261 1.40 0.29 28.16
CA LEU A 261 2.77 0.79 28.19
C LEU A 261 3.62 0.26 27.02
N ARG A 262 3.49 -1.02 26.68
CA ARG A 262 4.21 -1.62 25.54
C ARG A 262 3.76 -1.05 24.20
N LEU A 263 2.46 -0.84 24.01
CA LEU A 263 1.91 -0.23 22.80
C LEU A 263 2.33 1.25 22.68
N LYS A 264 2.36 2.01 23.79
CA LYS A 264 2.87 3.39 23.79
C LYS A 264 4.36 3.48 23.39
N LYS A 265 5.17 2.47 23.72
CA LYS A 265 6.56 2.42 23.27
C LYS A 265 6.67 2.21 21.76
N LEU A 266 5.81 1.40 21.16
CA LEU A 266 5.76 1.24 19.71
C LEU A 266 5.50 2.58 19.00
N LEU A 267 4.54 3.37 19.49
CA LEU A 267 4.19 4.68 18.90
C LEU A 267 5.31 5.74 18.98
N ARG A 268 6.34 5.51 19.76
CA ARG A 268 7.52 6.42 19.87
C ARG A 268 8.67 6.00 18.96
N LEU A 269 8.56 4.85 18.29
CA LEU A 269 9.57 4.30 17.38
C LEU A 269 9.19 4.50 15.91
N THR A 270 7.99 5.00 15.67
CA THR A 270 7.46 5.39 14.36
C THR A 270 7.34 6.92 14.27
#